data_eaddf0d2386ed88181ed243875ea8252
#
_entry.id   eaddf0d2386ed88181ed243875ea8252
#
_cell.length_a   1.000
_cell.length_b   1.000
_cell.length_c   1.000
_cell.angle_alpha   90.00
_cell.angle_beta   90.00
_cell.angle_gamma   90.00
#
_symmetry.space_group_name_H-M   'P 1'
#
loop_
_entity.id
_entity.type
_entity.pdbx_description
1 polymer ?
#
loop_
_entity_poly.entity_id
_entity_poly.type
_entity_poly.pdbx_seq_one_letter_code
_entity_poly.pdbx_strand_id
1 'polypeptide(L)'
;MIDSSTAGIEELHALRPKTIHQPLHNAIPPELVPRFDPVYVEYYNKYNAGRLHTHEVPIEDFRRNPAKYTIAYGRAAGPDVFRITEQKCPVKDGEITVRIFEPAPVSDDQGNLKKRAAYVNFHGGGWVFGDLSVDHDFCKRLVHGLDGHLVAFDVNYRLAPEYKYPIPVEDCWAAFNWVSDLVINSFTVQLSKSETKGLTVGSD
;
A
#
# COMPACT_ATOMS: atom_id res chain seq x y z
N MET A 1 -17.85 -6.11 2.11
CA MET A 1 -16.76 -5.88 1.13
C MET A 1 -16.82 -4.41 0.79
N ILE A 2 -15.84 -3.62 1.23
CA ILE A 2 -15.68 -2.23 0.79
C ILE A 2 -15.09 -2.36 -0.60
N ASP A 3 -15.79 -1.79 -1.57
CA ASP A 3 -15.30 -1.70 -2.95
C ASP A 3 -13.97 -0.94 -2.93
N SER A 4 -12.87 -1.62 -3.23
CA SER A 4 -11.52 -1.04 -3.36
C SER A 4 -11.38 -0.30 -4.70
N SER A 5 -12.47 0.31 -5.18
CA SER A 5 -12.47 1.07 -6.41
C SER A 5 -11.52 2.27 -6.29
N THR A 6 -10.89 2.63 -7.39
CA THR A 6 -10.08 3.85 -7.53
C THR A 6 -10.80 5.11 -7.03
N ALA A 7 -12.13 5.16 -7.12
CA ALA A 7 -12.96 6.23 -6.60
C ALA A 7 -12.81 6.44 -5.08
N GLY A 8 -12.74 5.37 -4.28
CA GLY A 8 -12.52 5.47 -2.82
C GLY A 8 -11.13 5.99 -2.46
N ILE A 9 -10.13 5.69 -3.28
CA ILE A 9 -8.76 6.20 -3.11
C ILE A 9 -8.71 7.70 -3.42
N GLU A 10 -9.31 8.14 -4.51
CA GLU A 10 -9.39 9.55 -4.88
C GLU A 10 -10.12 10.38 -3.82
N GLU A 11 -11.18 9.85 -3.23
CA GLU A 11 -11.89 10.50 -2.13
C GLU A 11 -11.03 10.68 -0.89
N LEU A 12 -10.25 9.67 -0.50
CA LEU A 12 -9.30 9.77 0.61
C LEU A 12 -8.19 10.79 0.33
N HIS A 13 -7.71 10.89 -0.90
CA HIS A 13 -6.68 11.86 -1.30
C HIS A 13 -7.20 13.29 -1.36
N ALA A 14 -8.46 13.48 -1.71
CA ALA A 14 -9.11 14.79 -1.74
C ALA A 14 -9.43 15.35 -0.34
N LEU A 15 -9.38 14.52 0.71
CA LEU A 15 -9.68 14.93 2.06
C LEU A 15 -8.61 15.88 2.61
N ARG A 16 -8.98 17.15 2.76
CA ARG A 16 -8.18 18.12 3.51
C ARG A 16 -8.46 17.98 5.00
N PRO A 17 -7.45 18.25 5.87
CA PRO A 17 -7.69 18.31 7.30
C PRO A 17 -8.86 19.26 7.60
N LYS A 18 -9.89 18.76 8.28
CA LYS A 18 -11.04 19.57 8.68
C LYS A 18 -10.76 20.19 10.04
N THR A 19 -10.93 21.51 10.15
CA THR A 19 -10.86 22.22 11.43
C THR A 19 -11.91 21.64 12.39
N ILE A 20 -11.51 21.36 13.61
CA ILE A 20 -12.40 20.88 14.65
C ILE A 20 -12.89 22.07 15.47
N HIS A 21 -14.19 22.14 15.63
CA HIS A 21 -14.83 23.12 16.52
C HIS A 21 -15.00 22.51 17.91
N GLN A 22 -14.83 23.33 18.92
CA GLN A 22 -14.98 22.97 20.35
C GLN A 22 -16.27 22.13 20.63
N PRO A 23 -16.24 21.21 21.63
CA PRO A 23 -15.17 21.01 22.62
C PRO A 23 -14.02 20.13 22.13
N LEU A 24 -12.81 20.39 22.66
CA LEU A 24 -11.63 19.54 22.42
C LEU A 24 -11.76 18.27 23.27
N HIS A 25 -12.19 17.19 22.65
CA HIS A 25 -12.47 15.93 23.34
C HIS A 25 -11.18 15.26 23.87
N ASN A 26 -10.10 15.34 23.09
CA ASN A 26 -8.79 14.75 23.37
C ASN A 26 -7.69 15.83 23.38
N ALA A 27 -7.89 16.90 24.16
CA ALA A 27 -6.89 17.96 24.31
C ALA A 27 -5.60 17.43 24.93
N ILE A 28 -4.46 18.00 24.54
CA ILE A 28 -3.19 17.72 25.20
C ILE A 28 -3.32 18.17 26.67
N PRO A 29 -3.01 17.30 27.66
CA PRO A 29 -3.01 17.69 29.07
C PRO A 29 -2.18 18.95 29.30
N PRO A 30 -2.69 19.96 30.05
CA PRO A 30 -2.02 21.25 30.20
C PRO A 30 -0.57 21.15 30.71
N GLU A 31 -0.28 20.17 31.53
CA GLU A 31 1.06 19.90 32.08
C GLU A 31 2.04 19.37 31.03
N LEU A 32 1.53 18.84 29.91
CA LEU A 32 2.36 18.35 28.81
C LEU A 32 2.55 19.39 27.72
N VAL A 33 1.67 20.38 27.59
CA VAL A 33 1.75 21.42 26.56
C VAL A 33 3.13 22.06 26.44
N PRO A 34 3.80 22.46 27.56
CA PRO A 34 5.14 23.08 27.47
C PRO A 34 6.25 22.17 26.91
N ARG A 35 6.00 20.88 26.78
CA ARG A 35 6.96 19.89 26.26
C ARG A 35 6.88 19.71 24.75
N PHE A 36 5.90 20.31 24.11
CA PHE A 36 5.67 20.21 22.67
C PHE A 36 6.00 21.52 21.96
N ASP A 37 6.35 21.41 20.69
CA ASP A 37 6.48 22.57 19.81
C ASP A 37 5.13 23.31 19.72
N PRO A 38 5.11 24.66 19.90
CA PRO A 38 3.87 25.44 19.84
C PRO A 38 3.10 25.27 18.53
N VAL A 39 3.80 25.14 17.39
CA VAL A 39 3.17 24.91 16.06
C VAL A 39 2.48 23.55 16.01
N TYR A 40 3.09 22.53 16.65
CA TYR A 40 2.44 21.23 16.77
C TYR A 40 1.19 21.29 17.65
N VAL A 41 1.24 21.99 18.78
CA VAL A 41 0.09 22.17 19.68
C VAL A 41 -1.07 22.85 18.95
N GLU A 42 -0.78 23.91 18.20
CA GLU A 42 -1.79 24.61 17.38
C GLU A 42 -2.41 23.67 16.35
N TYR A 43 -1.58 22.95 15.59
CA TYR A 43 -2.04 21.97 14.59
C TYR A 43 -2.88 20.88 15.23
N TYR A 44 -2.43 20.31 16.35
CA TYR A 44 -3.13 19.26 17.06
C TYR A 44 -4.52 19.72 17.53
N ASN A 45 -4.59 20.88 18.18
CA ASN A 45 -5.85 21.45 18.65
C ASN A 45 -6.82 21.76 17.51
N LYS A 46 -6.30 22.19 16.36
CA LYS A 46 -7.09 22.56 15.20
C LYS A 46 -7.68 21.35 14.46
N TYR A 47 -6.94 20.26 14.39
CA TYR A 47 -7.28 19.14 13.51
C TYR A 47 -7.49 17.80 14.23
N ASN A 48 -7.01 17.64 15.46
CA ASN A 48 -6.98 16.36 16.15
C ASN A 48 -7.76 16.33 17.45
N ALA A 49 -7.64 17.34 18.29
CA ALA A 49 -8.11 17.31 19.69
C ALA A 49 -9.64 17.13 19.85
N GLY A 50 -10.43 17.36 18.82
CA GLY A 50 -11.88 17.11 18.83
C GLY A 50 -12.29 15.78 18.23
N ARG A 51 -11.35 14.90 17.87
CA ARG A 51 -11.63 13.60 17.26
C ARG A 51 -11.62 12.50 18.30
N LEU A 52 -12.48 11.50 18.09
CA LEU A 52 -12.43 10.25 18.84
C LEU A 52 -11.17 9.48 18.45
N HIS A 53 -10.54 8.84 19.42
CA HIS A 53 -9.49 7.88 19.18
C HIS A 53 -10.06 6.59 18.58
N THR A 54 -9.21 5.83 17.89
CA THR A 54 -9.61 4.58 17.22
C THR A 54 -10.24 3.56 18.17
N HIS A 55 -9.80 3.53 19.43
CA HIS A 55 -10.33 2.62 20.45
C HIS A 55 -11.68 3.07 21.04
N GLU A 56 -12.09 4.32 20.77
CA GLU A 56 -13.38 4.88 21.20
C GLU A 56 -14.48 4.67 20.16
N VAL A 57 -14.14 4.11 18.99
CA VAL A 57 -15.06 3.88 17.87
C VAL A 57 -15.20 2.40 17.62
N PRO A 58 -16.45 1.87 17.48
CA PRO A 58 -16.65 0.50 17.04
C PRO A 58 -15.93 0.23 15.72
N ILE A 59 -15.27 -0.92 15.63
CA ILE A 59 -14.42 -1.27 14.48
C ILE A 59 -15.20 -1.27 13.16
N GLU A 60 -16.45 -1.71 13.19
CA GLU A 60 -17.32 -1.76 12.02
C GLU A 60 -17.63 -0.35 11.49
N ASP A 61 -17.84 0.61 12.41
CA ASP A 61 -18.09 2.00 12.05
C ASP A 61 -16.84 2.67 11.50
N PHE A 62 -15.68 2.40 12.10
CA PHE A 62 -14.41 2.89 11.59
C PHE A 62 -14.15 2.37 10.17
N ARG A 63 -14.29 1.05 9.94
CA ARG A 63 -14.05 0.43 8.62
C ARG A 63 -15.06 0.86 7.56
N ARG A 64 -16.32 1.14 7.97
CA ARG A 64 -17.36 1.63 7.06
C ARG A 64 -17.08 3.04 6.55
N ASN A 65 -16.49 3.88 7.39
CA ASN A 65 -16.18 5.26 7.04
C ASN A 65 -14.87 5.74 7.67
N PRO A 66 -13.72 5.21 7.21
CA PRO A 66 -12.41 5.55 7.78
C PRO A 66 -12.12 7.04 7.66
N ALA A 67 -12.56 7.71 6.60
CA ALA A 67 -12.36 9.14 6.38
C ALA A 67 -12.97 10.02 7.48
N LYS A 68 -14.03 9.55 8.15
CA LYS A 68 -14.64 10.28 9.28
C LYS A 68 -13.75 10.31 10.52
N TYR A 69 -12.96 9.26 10.71
CA TYR A 69 -12.19 9.03 11.94
C TYR A 69 -10.68 9.20 11.75
N THR A 70 -10.21 9.11 10.51
CA THR A 70 -8.80 9.29 10.18
C THR A 70 -8.50 10.76 9.90
N ILE A 71 -7.32 11.21 10.32
CA ILE A 71 -6.84 12.55 9.98
C ILE A 71 -6.37 12.51 8.53
N ALA A 72 -7.02 13.31 7.70
CA ALA A 72 -6.53 13.52 6.35
C ALA A 72 -5.34 14.49 6.38
N TYR A 73 -4.16 13.98 6.11
CA TYR A 73 -2.93 14.80 6.09
C TYR A 73 -2.75 15.61 4.80
N GLY A 74 -3.75 15.66 3.93
CA GLY A 74 -3.66 16.38 2.67
C GLY A 74 -2.58 15.81 1.75
N ARG A 75 -2.43 14.51 1.68
CA ARG A 75 -1.48 13.87 0.77
C ARG A 75 -1.84 14.24 -0.67
N ALA A 76 -0.88 14.75 -1.41
CA ALA A 76 -1.03 14.87 -2.85
C ALA A 76 -1.06 13.46 -3.46
N ALA A 77 -1.92 13.25 -4.43
CA ALA A 77 -1.94 12.01 -5.21
C ALA A 77 -0.53 11.68 -5.70
N GLY A 78 -0.15 10.43 -5.59
CA GLY A 78 1.15 9.97 -6.09
C GLY A 78 1.24 10.15 -7.61
N PRO A 79 2.46 10.15 -8.18
CA PRO A 79 2.66 10.24 -9.63
C PRO A 79 2.00 9.06 -10.33
N ASP A 80 1.70 9.22 -11.62
CA ASP A 80 1.22 8.09 -12.41
C ASP A 80 2.34 7.08 -12.63
N VAL A 81 1.95 5.81 -12.64
CA VAL A 81 2.80 4.67 -13.01
C VAL A 81 2.26 4.03 -14.29
N PHE A 82 3.10 3.26 -14.98
CA PHE A 82 2.73 2.70 -16.27
C PHE A 82 1.50 1.79 -16.20
N ARG A 83 1.44 0.91 -15.18
CA ARG A 83 0.33 -0.02 -15.02
C ARG A 83 0.10 -0.34 -13.54
N ILE A 84 -1.18 -0.46 -13.17
CA ILE A 84 -1.62 -0.99 -11.88
C ILE A 84 -2.56 -2.13 -12.16
N THR A 85 -2.29 -3.29 -11.57
CA THR A 85 -3.14 -4.49 -11.69
C THR A 85 -3.36 -5.11 -10.32
N GLU A 86 -4.38 -5.95 -10.21
CA GLU A 86 -4.63 -6.76 -9.02
C GLU A 86 -4.62 -8.24 -9.40
N GLN A 87 -3.97 -9.04 -8.57
CA GLN A 87 -3.93 -10.49 -8.73
C GLN A 87 -4.33 -11.17 -7.42
N LYS A 88 -4.83 -12.39 -7.56
CA LYS A 88 -5.16 -13.24 -6.43
C LYS A 88 -3.96 -14.07 -6.03
N CYS A 89 -3.59 -13.97 -4.77
CA CYS A 89 -2.55 -14.77 -4.16
C CYS A 89 -3.21 -15.86 -3.31
N PRO A 90 -2.95 -17.14 -3.56
CA PRO A 90 -3.45 -18.23 -2.73
C PRO A 90 -2.85 -18.15 -1.33
N VAL A 91 -3.70 -18.32 -0.32
CA VAL A 91 -3.31 -18.44 1.08
C VAL A 91 -4.02 -19.64 1.72
N LYS A 92 -3.67 -19.99 2.94
CA LYS A 92 -4.38 -21.02 3.67
C LYS A 92 -5.86 -20.65 3.82
N ASP A 93 -6.73 -21.56 3.41
CA ASP A 93 -8.19 -21.45 3.47
C ASP A 93 -8.77 -20.25 2.67
N GLY A 94 -8.14 -19.88 1.54
CA GLY A 94 -8.68 -18.85 0.67
C GLY A 94 -7.66 -18.17 -0.25
N GLU A 95 -7.95 -16.93 -0.56
CA GLU A 95 -7.09 -16.08 -1.38
C GLU A 95 -7.13 -14.64 -0.87
N ILE A 96 -6.03 -13.91 -1.07
CA ILE A 96 -5.93 -12.47 -0.82
C ILE A 96 -5.63 -11.73 -2.11
N THR A 97 -5.85 -10.42 -2.11
CA THR A 97 -5.54 -9.57 -3.27
C THR A 97 -4.17 -8.94 -3.09
N VAL A 98 -3.36 -8.97 -4.16
CA VAL A 98 -2.10 -8.24 -4.24
C VAL A 98 -2.22 -7.25 -5.39
N ARG A 99 -2.00 -5.96 -5.11
CA ARG A 99 -1.96 -4.90 -6.10
C ARG A 99 -0.53 -4.69 -6.57
N ILE A 100 -0.33 -4.67 -7.88
CA ILE A 100 0.97 -4.61 -8.52
C ILE A 100 1.11 -3.28 -9.24
N PHE A 101 2.14 -2.52 -8.89
CA PHE A 101 2.49 -1.24 -9.51
C PHE A 101 3.71 -1.46 -10.39
N GLU A 102 3.56 -1.23 -11.68
CA GLU A 102 4.60 -1.50 -12.67
C GLU A 102 5.06 -0.22 -13.35
N PRO A 103 6.38 -0.02 -13.48
CA PRO A 103 6.94 1.04 -14.29
C PRO A 103 6.86 0.69 -15.78
N ALA A 104 7.04 1.68 -16.66
CA ALA A 104 7.21 1.43 -18.09
C ALA A 104 8.39 0.47 -18.34
N PRO A 105 8.29 -0.41 -19.35
CA PRO A 105 9.40 -1.29 -19.72
C PRO A 105 10.64 -0.49 -20.09
N VAL A 106 11.78 -0.87 -19.54
CA VAL A 106 13.09 -0.29 -19.86
C VAL A 106 13.96 -1.39 -20.45
N SER A 107 14.57 -1.12 -21.62
CA SER A 107 15.50 -2.03 -22.28
C SER A 107 16.94 -1.53 -22.11
N ASP A 108 17.90 -2.47 -22.21
CA ASP A 108 19.32 -2.14 -22.36
C ASP A 108 19.64 -1.77 -23.81
N ASP A 109 20.90 -1.43 -24.09
CA ASP A 109 21.38 -1.06 -25.42
C ASP A 109 21.31 -2.22 -26.44
N GLN A 110 21.09 -3.44 -25.96
CA GLN A 110 20.91 -4.66 -26.78
C GLN A 110 19.44 -5.01 -26.98
N GLY A 111 18.51 -4.20 -26.43
CA GLY A 111 17.07 -4.43 -26.55
C GLY A 111 16.51 -5.42 -25.53
N ASN A 112 17.31 -5.92 -24.57
CA ASN A 112 16.81 -6.80 -23.52
C ASN A 112 16.12 -6.00 -22.41
N LEU A 113 15.02 -6.53 -21.88
CA LEU A 113 14.37 -5.92 -20.72
C LEU A 113 15.30 -5.93 -19.51
N LYS A 114 15.47 -4.75 -18.89
CA LYS A 114 16.24 -4.63 -17.66
C LYS A 114 15.58 -5.38 -16.52
N LYS A 115 16.41 -6.00 -15.68
CA LYS A 115 15.96 -6.63 -14.43
C LYS A 115 15.41 -5.57 -13.49
N ARG A 116 14.39 -5.94 -12.72
CA ARG A 116 13.74 -5.09 -11.75
C ARG A 116 13.80 -5.69 -10.36
N ALA A 117 13.96 -4.84 -9.37
CA ALA A 117 13.75 -5.23 -7.98
C ALA A 117 12.26 -5.43 -7.71
N ALA A 118 11.92 -6.33 -6.80
CA ALA A 118 10.58 -6.47 -6.25
C ALA A 118 10.54 -5.85 -4.85
N TYR A 119 9.56 -4.99 -4.61
CA TYR A 119 9.24 -4.45 -3.30
C TYR A 119 7.90 -4.99 -2.85
N VAL A 120 7.85 -5.68 -1.72
CA VAL A 120 6.60 -6.20 -1.14
C VAL A 120 6.19 -5.30 0.02
N ASN A 121 5.01 -4.72 -0.07
CA ASN A 121 4.43 -3.84 0.92
C ASN A 121 3.38 -4.55 1.76
N PHE A 122 3.43 -4.35 3.05
CA PHE A 122 2.41 -4.77 4.00
C PHE A 122 1.95 -3.52 4.76
N HIS A 123 0.75 -3.05 4.46
CA HIS A 123 0.24 -1.80 5.04
C HIS A 123 0.15 -1.83 6.56
N GLY A 124 0.27 -0.67 7.20
CA GLY A 124 0.07 -0.49 8.62
C GLY A 124 -1.41 -0.59 9.03
N GLY A 125 -1.66 -0.57 10.35
CA GLY A 125 -3.03 -0.58 10.87
C GLY A 125 -3.25 -1.52 12.06
N GLY A 126 -2.17 -1.99 12.72
CA GLY A 126 -2.24 -2.81 13.93
C GLY A 126 -2.95 -4.15 13.73
N TRP A 127 -2.89 -4.73 12.54
CA TRP A 127 -3.54 -5.97 12.12
C TRP A 127 -5.09 -5.92 12.12
N VAL A 128 -5.65 -4.73 12.32
CA VAL A 128 -7.10 -4.49 12.47
C VAL A 128 -7.62 -3.52 11.42
N PHE A 129 -6.82 -2.56 11.00
CA PHE A 129 -7.19 -1.51 10.08
C PHE A 129 -6.30 -1.51 8.83
N GLY A 130 -6.75 -0.80 7.81
CA GLY A 130 -6.04 -0.62 6.57
C GLY A 130 -6.54 -1.53 5.47
N ASP A 131 -6.17 -1.15 4.27
CA ASP A 131 -6.40 -1.86 3.01
C ASP A 131 -5.42 -1.33 1.96
N LEU A 132 -5.61 -1.68 0.69
CA LEU A 132 -4.78 -1.23 -0.43
C LEU A 132 -4.81 0.29 -0.69
N SER A 133 -5.57 1.08 0.06
CA SER A 133 -5.57 2.54 -0.05
C SER A 133 -4.50 3.21 0.82
N VAL A 134 -4.03 2.53 1.88
CA VAL A 134 -3.13 3.11 2.90
C VAL A 134 -1.80 3.55 2.29
N ASP A 135 -1.16 2.66 1.53
CA ASP A 135 0.17 2.87 0.98
C ASP A 135 0.18 3.00 -0.56
N HIS A 136 -1.01 3.21 -1.17
CA HIS A 136 -1.15 3.35 -2.62
C HIS A 136 -0.21 4.40 -3.22
N ASP A 137 -0.20 5.60 -2.65
CA ASP A 137 0.65 6.69 -3.14
C ASP A 137 2.12 6.46 -2.85
N PHE A 138 2.43 5.81 -1.73
CA PHE A 138 3.79 5.45 -1.40
C PHE A 138 4.34 4.47 -2.44
N CYS A 139 3.60 3.42 -2.77
CA CYS A 139 3.99 2.46 -3.82
C CYS A 139 4.16 3.14 -5.19
N LYS A 140 3.26 4.05 -5.58
CA LYS A 140 3.40 4.84 -6.82
C LYS A 140 4.67 5.68 -6.82
N ARG A 141 4.96 6.41 -5.73
CA ARG A 141 6.17 7.23 -5.60
C ARG A 141 7.44 6.41 -5.66
N LEU A 142 7.43 5.25 -5.02
CA LEU A 142 8.58 4.35 -5.01
C LEU A 142 8.89 3.83 -6.41
N VAL A 143 7.87 3.35 -7.13
CA VAL A 143 8.01 2.86 -8.50
C VAL A 143 8.44 3.96 -9.46
N HIS A 144 7.83 5.15 -9.36
CA HIS A 144 8.18 6.30 -10.19
C HIS A 144 9.59 6.80 -9.94
N GLY A 145 10.01 6.90 -8.65
CA GLY A 145 11.31 7.46 -8.27
C GLY A 145 12.50 6.56 -8.59
N LEU A 146 12.28 5.30 -8.97
CA LEU A 146 13.33 4.35 -9.32
C LEU A 146 13.41 4.06 -10.83
N ASP A 147 12.89 4.95 -11.67
CA ASP A 147 13.10 5.00 -13.13
C ASP A 147 13.00 3.63 -13.84
N GLY A 148 11.97 2.88 -13.52
CA GLY A 148 11.72 1.60 -14.17
C GLY A 148 12.46 0.40 -13.57
N HIS A 149 13.20 0.58 -12.48
CA HIS A 149 14.00 -0.48 -11.86
C HIS A 149 13.28 -1.24 -10.74
N LEU A 150 12.03 -0.90 -10.43
CA LEU A 150 11.29 -1.51 -9.32
C LEU A 150 9.82 -1.79 -9.71
N VAL A 151 9.33 -2.95 -9.28
CA VAL A 151 7.90 -3.30 -9.24
C VAL A 151 7.48 -3.39 -7.78
N ALA A 152 6.38 -2.72 -7.41
CA ALA A 152 5.84 -2.82 -6.06
C ALA A 152 4.62 -3.74 -6.02
N PHE A 153 4.54 -4.55 -4.97
CA PHE A 153 3.47 -5.50 -4.67
C PHE A 153 2.86 -5.11 -3.32
N ASP A 154 1.64 -4.59 -3.33
CA ASP A 154 0.94 -4.15 -2.13
C ASP A 154 -0.09 -5.21 -1.72
N VAL A 155 0.06 -5.75 -0.51
CA VAL A 155 -0.62 -6.96 -0.06
C VAL A 155 -1.81 -6.62 0.82
N ASN A 156 -3.01 -7.02 0.41
CA ASN A 156 -4.24 -6.90 1.19
C ASN A 156 -4.45 -8.15 2.06
N TYR A 157 -3.62 -8.28 3.10
CA TYR A 157 -3.71 -9.41 4.03
C TYR A 157 -4.98 -9.33 4.89
N ARG A 158 -5.50 -10.48 5.34
CA ARG A 158 -6.71 -10.57 6.16
C ARG A 158 -6.48 -9.97 7.55
N LEU A 159 -7.51 -9.36 8.13
CA LEU A 159 -7.44 -8.57 9.36
C LEU A 159 -8.28 -9.16 10.50
N ALA A 160 -7.85 -8.91 11.73
CA ALA A 160 -8.66 -9.15 12.92
C ALA A 160 -9.81 -8.10 12.99
N PRO A 161 -10.94 -8.41 13.66
CA PRO A 161 -11.22 -9.61 14.45
C PRO A 161 -11.64 -10.85 13.67
N GLU A 162 -11.95 -10.72 12.37
CA GLU A 162 -12.43 -11.82 11.52
C GLU A 162 -11.37 -12.91 11.38
N TYR A 163 -10.13 -12.49 11.20
CA TYR A 163 -8.96 -13.35 11.03
C TYR A 163 -7.91 -13.03 12.10
N LYS A 164 -8.00 -13.75 13.22
CA LYS A 164 -7.08 -13.54 14.35
C LYS A 164 -5.68 -14.08 14.04
N TYR A 165 -4.70 -13.63 14.84
CA TYR A 165 -3.36 -14.21 14.83
C TYR A 165 -3.44 -15.76 14.88
N PRO A 166 -2.65 -16.49 14.06
CA PRO A 166 -1.56 -16.01 13.22
C PRO A 166 -1.94 -15.70 11.75
N ILE A 167 -3.23 -15.74 11.37
CA ILE A 167 -3.67 -15.68 9.97
C ILE A 167 -3.09 -14.48 9.21
N PRO A 168 -3.11 -13.21 9.71
CA PRO A 168 -2.54 -12.08 8.99
C PRO A 168 -1.04 -12.25 8.70
N VAL A 169 -0.30 -12.86 9.60
CA VAL A 169 1.14 -13.11 9.45
C VAL A 169 1.39 -14.23 8.42
N GLU A 170 0.59 -15.29 8.46
CA GLU A 170 0.64 -16.40 7.50
C GLU A 170 0.32 -15.90 6.08
N ASP A 171 -0.65 -14.99 5.93
CA ASP A 171 -0.99 -14.34 4.66
C ASP A 171 0.18 -13.52 4.11
N CYS A 172 0.80 -12.70 4.95
CA CYS A 172 1.98 -11.91 4.56
C CYS A 172 3.13 -12.81 4.10
N TRP A 173 3.37 -13.91 4.81
CA TRP A 173 4.40 -14.87 4.45
C TRP A 173 4.08 -15.61 3.14
N ALA A 174 2.83 -16.02 2.95
CA ALA A 174 2.39 -16.64 1.71
C ALA A 174 2.54 -15.69 0.51
N ALA A 175 2.14 -14.41 0.68
CA ALA A 175 2.29 -13.40 -0.35
C ALA A 175 3.77 -13.13 -0.69
N PHE A 176 4.65 -13.08 0.30
CA PHE A 176 6.09 -12.91 0.07
C PHE A 176 6.66 -14.06 -0.77
N ASN A 177 6.34 -15.31 -0.43
CA ASN A 177 6.78 -16.47 -1.20
C ASN A 177 6.18 -16.46 -2.62
N TRP A 178 4.91 -16.15 -2.76
CA TRP A 178 4.24 -16.06 -4.05
C TRP A 178 4.88 -15.00 -4.97
N VAL A 179 5.21 -13.82 -4.45
CA VAL A 179 5.94 -12.79 -5.21
C VAL A 179 7.34 -13.28 -5.57
N SER A 180 8.03 -13.95 -4.67
CA SER A 180 9.38 -14.50 -4.92
C SER A 180 9.35 -15.50 -6.07
N ASP A 181 8.36 -16.39 -6.09
CA ASP A 181 8.19 -17.36 -7.17
C ASP A 181 7.85 -16.70 -8.50
N LEU A 182 7.00 -15.66 -8.51
CA LEU A 182 6.71 -14.88 -9.72
C LEU A 182 7.97 -14.23 -10.31
N VAL A 183 8.80 -13.64 -9.45
CA VAL A 183 10.04 -12.97 -9.87
C VAL A 183 11.02 -13.98 -10.43
N ILE A 184 11.24 -15.11 -9.73
CA ILE A 184 12.14 -16.18 -10.16
C ILE A 184 11.69 -16.80 -11.48
N ASN A 185 10.40 -17.13 -11.63
CA ASN A 185 9.84 -17.74 -12.83
C ASN A 185 9.89 -16.78 -14.03
N SER A 186 9.61 -15.48 -13.81
CA SER A 186 9.76 -14.46 -14.85
C SER A 186 11.20 -14.36 -15.35
N PHE A 187 12.16 -14.53 -14.46
CA PHE A 187 13.58 -14.56 -14.78
C PHE A 187 13.97 -15.82 -15.58
N THR A 188 13.48 -16.99 -15.17
CA THR A 188 13.73 -18.26 -15.84
C THR A 188 13.16 -18.28 -17.26
N VAL A 189 11.95 -17.74 -17.46
CA VAL A 189 11.31 -17.62 -18.79
C VAL A 189 12.09 -16.66 -19.70
N GLN A 190 12.72 -15.61 -19.18
CA GLN A 190 13.59 -14.74 -19.97
C GLN A 190 14.89 -15.43 -20.39
N LEU A 191 15.51 -16.23 -19.53
CA LEU A 191 16.70 -17.02 -19.88
C LEU A 191 16.39 -18.04 -20.99
N SER A 192 15.26 -18.77 -20.89
CA SER A 192 14.87 -19.75 -21.90
C SER A 192 14.57 -19.11 -23.28
N LYS A 193 14.03 -17.89 -23.29
CA LYS A 193 13.79 -17.14 -24.55
C LYS A 193 15.08 -16.57 -25.16
N SER A 194 16.11 -16.28 -24.38
CA SER A 194 17.40 -15.83 -24.89
C SER A 194 18.23 -16.98 -25.45
N GLU A 195 18.14 -18.16 -24.87
CA GLU A 195 18.85 -19.37 -25.35
C GLU A 195 18.27 -19.90 -26.64
N THR A 196 16.95 -19.76 -26.85
CA THR A 196 16.31 -20.21 -28.12
C THR A 196 16.56 -19.29 -29.31
N LYS A 197 16.99 -18.06 -29.12
CA LYS A 197 17.38 -17.16 -30.23
C LYS A 197 18.79 -17.39 -30.76
N GLY A 198 19.59 -18.21 -30.09
CA GLY A 198 20.98 -18.53 -30.45
C GLY A 198 21.21 -19.79 -31.28
N LEU A 199 20.17 -20.59 -31.54
CA LEU A 199 20.28 -21.82 -32.35
C LEU A 199 19.54 -21.67 -33.67
N THR A 200 20.07 -20.88 -34.58
CA THR A 200 19.87 -21.10 -36.01
C THR A 200 20.96 -22.03 -36.49
N VAL A 201 20.64 -23.32 -36.54
CA VAL A 201 21.47 -24.30 -37.25
C VAL A 201 21.36 -23.98 -38.74
N GLY A 202 22.43 -23.47 -39.32
CA GLY A 202 22.57 -23.36 -40.77
C GLY A 202 22.64 -24.76 -41.33
N SER A 203 21.70 -25.08 -42.22
CA SER A 203 21.77 -26.23 -43.09
C SER A 203 22.44 -25.78 -44.37
N ASP A 204 23.66 -26.22 -44.61
CA ASP A 204 24.23 -26.37 -45.91
C ASP A 204 23.98 -27.83 -46.42
#